data_661d78ca0788a139cbf163879b221b7c
#
_entry.id   661d78ca0788a139cbf163879b221b7c
#
_cell.length_a   1.000
_cell.length_b   1.000
_cell.length_c   1.000
_cell.angle_alpha   90.00
_cell.angle_beta   90.00
_cell.angle_gamma   90.00
#
_symmetry.space_group_name_H-M   'P 1'
#
loop_
_entity.id
_entity.type
_entity.pdbx_description
1 polymer ?
#
loop_
_entity_poly.entity_id
_entity_poly.type
_entity_poly.pdbx_seq_one_letter_code
_entity_poly.pdbx_strand_id
1 'polypeptide(L)'
;MLILAVDDETLMLNMLVETLKNVFSDERYVVMGFDDGKEALEYVSSSEESLPYAFLDIRLRGMLGIELAKEIKEIRSETRIIFCSAYTEYALDAFSVHAVGYLLKPITKAKIQETLDQIDMMLNRDPEPERQKLVVQTFGHFEAFFNDKPLPWERAKAKELLAFLVDQRGASATNAEIALTLWEDDSKVRSVQTIISSLRKTLRRVGMGDVLVRARNRTSIDRKSVV
;
A
#
# COMPACT_ATOMS: atom_id res chain seq x y z
N MET A 1 -5.96 1.17 27.16
CA MET A 1 -5.61 0.50 25.88
C MET A 1 -4.50 -0.50 26.15
N LEU A 2 -4.66 -1.71 25.68
CA LEU A 2 -3.74 -2.82 25.91
C LEU A 2 -2.67 -2.87 24.79
N ILE A 3 -1.40 -3.06 25.18
CA ILE A 3 -0.31 -3.44 24.27
C ILE A 3 0.10 -4.86 24.65
N LEU A 4 -0.04 -5.79 23.72
CA LEU A 4 0.30 -7.19 23.94
C LEU A 4 1.73 -7.48 23.52
N ALA A 5 2.47 -8.24 24.32
CA ALA A 5 3.79 -8.79 24.01
C ALA A 5 3.77 -10.30 24.25
N VAL A 6 4.19 -11.10 23.25
CA VAL A 6 4.25 -12.56 23.37
C VAL A 6 5.60 -13.07 22.88
N ASP A 7 6.33 -13.78 23.78
CA ASP A 7 7.63 -14.38 23.47
C ASP A 7 7.88 -15.52 24.47
N ASP A 8 8.13 -16.73 24.03
CA ASP A 8 8.29 -17.90 24.91
C ASP A 8 9.65 -17.95 25.61
N GLU A 9 10.56 -17.06 25.23
CA GLU A 9 11.82 -16.83 25.96
C GLU A 9 11.63 -15.74 27.02
N THR A 10 11.50 -16.13 28.29
CA THR A 10 11.22 -15.22 29.42
C THR A 10 12.13 -13.99 29.46
N LEU A 11 13.43 -14.15 29.13
CA LEU A 11 14.37 -13.04 29.11
C LEU A 11 14.02 -12.05 28.00
N MET A 12 13.71 -12.54 26.79
CA MET A 12 13.33 -11.71 25.63
C MET A 12 11.99 -11.02 25.88
N LEU A 13 11.03 -11.74 26.44
CA LEU A 13 9.74 -11.18 26.85
C LEU A 13 9.90 -10.01 27.81
N ASN A 14 10.69 -10.19 28.89
CA ASN A 14 10.92 -9.13 29.87
C ASN A 14 11.58 -7.90 29.24
N MET A 15 12.58 -8.10 28.39
CA MET A 15 13.25 -7.01 27.66
C MET A 15 12.27 -6.29 26.71
N LEU A 16 11.42 -7.03 26.00
CA LEU A 16 10.40 -6.48 25.11
C LEU A 16 9.38 -5.67 25.90
N VAL A 17 8.83 -6.22 26.98
CA VAL A 17 7.84 -5.54 27.83
C VAL A 17 8.43 -4.25 28.42
N GLU A 18 9.67 -4.28 28.93
CA GLU A 18 10.34 -3.09 29.46
C GLU A 18 10.54 -2.03 28.37
N THR A 19 10.98 -2.46 27.18
CA THR A 19 11.16 -1.55 26.04
C THR A 19 9.84 -0.94 25.62
N LEU A 20 8.77 -1.73 25.54
CA LEU A 20 7.43 -1.25 25.20
C LEU A 20 6.88 -0.27 26.24
N LYS A 21 7.07 -0.52 27.54
CA LYS A 21 6.69 0.42 28.61
C LYS A 21 7.42 1.77 28.46
N ASN A 22 8.67 1.76 28.00
CA ASN A 22 9.44 2.97 27.74
C ASN A 22 9.01 3.71 26.47
N VAL A 23 8.40 3.03 25.51
CA VAL A 23 7.84 3.62 24.28
C VAL A 23 6.42 4.13 24.53
N PHE A 24 5.57 3.29 25.11
CA PHE A 24 4.18 3.61 25.47
C PHE A 24 4.08 4.10 26.92
N SER A 25 4.80 5.18 27.23
CA SER A 25 4.92 5.72 28.60
C SER A 25 3.68 6.50 29.08
N ASP A 26 2.68 6.71 28.24
CA ASP A 26 1.41 7.34 28.58
C ASP A 26 0.55 6.36 29.40
N GLU A 27 -0.04 6.83 30.50
CA GLU A 27 -0.88 6.04 31.43
C GLU A 27 -2.10 5.37 30.74
N ARG A 28 -2.45 5.81 29.54
CA ARG A 28 -3.51 5.18 28.72
C ARG A 28 -3.14 3.79 28.23
N TYR A 29 -1.86 3.46 28.19
CA TYR A 29 -1.38 2.18 27.71
C TYR A 29 -0.96 1.26 28.85
N VAL A 30 -1.42 0.03 28.79
CA VAL A 30 -1.01 -1.04 29.69
C VAL A 30 -0.31 -2.11 28.86
N VAL A 31 0.95 -2.38 29.16
CA VAL A 31 1.73 -3.42 28.46
C VAL A 31 1.63 -4.72 29.23
N MET A 32 1.09 -5.76 28.58
CA MET A 32 0.97 -7.12 29.12
C MET A 32 1.86 -8.08 28.32
N GLY A 33 2.62 -8.89 29.05
CA GLY A 33 3.52 -9.91 28.48
C GLY A 33 3.04 -11.32 28.79
N PHE A 34 3.12 -12.21 27.80
CA PHE A 34 2.78 -13.63 27.91
C PHE A 34 3.90 -14.47 27.31
N ASP A 35 4.26 -15.54 28.00
CA ASP A 35 5.24 -16.54 27.52
C ASP A 35 4.56 -17.76 26.88
N ASP A 36 3.24 -17.75 26.83
CA ASP A 36 2.41 -18.74 26.15
C ASP A 36 1.37 -18.07 25.25
N GLY A 37 1.31 -18.50 23.97
CA GLY A 37 0.39 -17.92 22.99
C GLY A 37 -1.08 -18.20 23.29
N LYS A 38 -1.40 -19.35 23.94
CA LYS A 38 -2.79 -19.70 24.29
C LYS A 38 -3.27 -18.84 25.45
N GLU A 39 -2.44 -18.63 26.47
CA GLU A 39 -2.77 -17.72 27.57
C GLU A 39 -3.00 -16.29 27.08
N ALA A 40 -2.15 -15.84 26.14
CA ALA A 40 -2.33 -14.55 25.49
C ALA A 40 -3.69 -14.45 24.77
N LEU A 41 -4.07 -15.50 24.04
CA LEU A 41 -5.34 -15.55 23.30
C LEU A 41 -6.55 -15.59 24.24
N GLU A 42 -6.49 -16.37 25.30
CA GLU A 42 -7.54 -16.42 26.33
C GLU A 42 -7.74 -15.04 26.97
N TYR A 43 -6.65 -14.35 27.29
CA TYR A 43 -6.70 -12.99 27.82
C TYR A 43 -7.34 -12.00 26.83
N VAL A 44 -6.91 -12.02 25.55
CA VAL A 44 -7.48 -11.15 24.49
C VAL A 44 -8.96 -11.42 24.28
N SER A 45 -9.38 -12.68 24.39
CA SER A 45 -10.79 -13.09 24.22
C SER A 45 -11.68 -12.62 25.36
N SER A 46 -11.16 -12.62 26.60
CA SER A 46 -11.91 -12.24 27.80
C SER A 46 -11.85 -10.75 28.13
N SER A 47 -10.89 -10.02 27.59
CA SER A 47 -10.70 -8.60 27.84
C SER A 47 -11.61 -7.75 26.96
N GLU A 48 -12.25 -6.72 27.52
CA GLU A 48 -12.97 -5.70 26.77
C GLU A 48 -12.09 -4.51 26.35
N GLU A 49 -10.83 -4.50 26.77
CA GLU A 49 -9.91 -3.42 26.45
C GLU A 49 -9.56 -3.36 24.96
N SER A 50 -9.42 -2.14 24.43
CA SER A 50 -8.90 -1.93 23.08
C SER A 50 -7.45 -2.41 22.99
N LEU A 51 -7.15 -3.23 21.97
CA LEU A 51 -5.84 -3.80 21.67
C LEU A 51 -5.27 -3.19 20.39
N PRO A 52 -4.67 -1.99 20.45
CA PRO A 52 -4.16 -1.34 19.23
C PRO A 52 -2.94 -2.03 18.63
N TYR A 53 -2.08 -2.65 19.45
CA TYR A 53 -0.86 -3.30 18.99
C TYR A 53 -0.63 -4.64 19.69
N ALA A 54 -0.15 -5.62 18.92
CA ALA A 54 0.38 -6.89 19.43
C ALA A 54 1.78 -7.13 18.84
N PHE A 55 2.77 -7.29 19.74
CA PHE A 55 4.16 -7.62 19.41
C PHE A 55 4.35 -9.11 19.70
N LEU A 56 4.55 -9.91 18.65
CA LEU A 56 4.52 -11.37 18.73
C LEU A 56 5.85 -11.96 18.23
N ASP A 57 6.47 -12.85 19.02
CA ASP A 57 7.48 -13.71 18.43
C ASP A 57 6.83 -14.69 17.44
N ILE A 58 7.58 -15.09 16.43
CA ILE A 58 7.09 -16.03 15.42
C ILE A 58 7.17 -17.47 15.92
N ARG A 59 8.21 -17.80 16.69
CA ARG A 59 8.44 -19.16 17.20
C ARG A 59 8.05 -19.24 18.67
N LEU A 60 6.81 -19.63 18.92
CA LEU A 60 6.29 -19.86 20.25
C LEU A 60 6.19 -21.35 20.53
N ARG A 61 6.20 -21.75 21.82
CA ARG A 61 5.96 -23.15 22.20
C ARG A 61 4.54 -23.57 21.82
N GLY A 62 4.45 -24.62 21.04
CA GLY A 62 3.18 -25.26 20.73
C GLY A 62 2.32 -24.58 19.65
N MET A 63 2.71 -23.40 19.17
CA MET A 63 2.07 -22.75 18.02
C MET A 63 3.02 -21.77 17.34
N LEU A 64 2.72 -21.37 16.10
CA LEU A 64 3.43 -20.28 15.46
C LEU A 64 2.78 -18.94 15.80
N GLY A 65 3.59 -17.90 15.98
CA GLY A 65 3.09 -16.53 16.20
C GLY A 65 2.21 -16.03 15.05
N ILE A 66 2.39 -16.58 13.86
CA ILE A 66 1.52 -16.30 12.69
C ILE A 66 0.11 -16.87 12.90
N GLU A 67 -0.01 -18.05 13.52
CA GLU A 67 -1.31 -18.65 13.88
C GLU A 67 -1.98 -17.82 14.97
N LEU A 68 -1.22 -17.46 16.02
CA LEU A 68 -1.69 -16.56 17.07
C LEU A 68 -2.18 -15.21 16.49
N ALA A 69 -1.44 -14.64 15.55
CA ALA A 69 -1.82 -13.39 14.90
C ALA A 69 -3.15 -13.50 14.14
N LYS A 70 -3.42 -14.62 13.46
CA LYS A 70 -4.70 -14.89 12.78
C LYS A 70 -5.85 -14.92 13.78
N GLU A 71 -5.69 -15.69 14.86
CA GLU A 71 -6.73 -15.82 15.89
C GLU A 71 -6.98 -14.49 16.60
N ILE A 72 -5.94 -13.70 16.90
CA ILE A 72 -6.11 -12.33 17.43
C ILE A 72 -6.88 -11.47 16.45
N LYS A 73 -6.57 -11.53 15.16
CA LYS A 73 -7.26 -10.76 14.10
C LYS A 73 -8.72 -11.15 13.95
N GLU A 74 -9.08 -12.41 14.17
CA GLU A 74 -10.49 -12.87 14.15
C GLU A 74 -11.29 -12.27 15.31
N ILE A 75 -10.67 -12.11 16.49
CA ILE A 75 -11.30 -11.53 17.69
C ILE A 75 -11.26 -10.00 17.64
N ARG A 76 -10.16 -9.41 17.17
CA ARG A 76 -9.83 -7.99 17.17
C ARG A 76 -9.24 -7.59 15.81
N SER A 77 -10.08 -7.40 14.81
CA SER A 77 -9.66 -7.11 13.42
C SER A 77 -8.76 -5.87 13.32
N GLU A 78 -8.99 -4.86 14.17
CA GLU A 78 -8.26 -3.59 14.17
C GLU A 78 -6.86 -3.67 14.83
N THR A 79 -6.52 -4.79 15.49
CA THR A 79 -5.20 -4.95 16.11
C THR A 79 -4.09 -4.93 15.07
N ARG A 80 -3.10 -4.09 15.27
CA ARG A 80 -1.90 -4.01 14.44
C ARG A 80 -0.87 -5.01 14.94
N ILE A 81 -0.58 -6.00 14.10
CA ILE A 81 0.39 -7.06 14.40
C ILE A 81 1.79 -6.60 13.99
N ILE A 82 2.75 -6.70 14.91
CA ILE A 82 4.17 -6.48 14.67
C ILE A 82 4.92 -7.73 15.13
N PHE A 83 5.59 -8.39 14.20
CA PHE A 83 6.39 -9.55 14.56
C PHE A 83 7.77 -9.15 15.08
N CYS A 84 8.24 -9.90 16.07
CA CYS A 84 9.52 -9.74 16.73
C CYS A 84 10.29 -11.05 16.62
N SER A 85 11.28 -11.17 15.73
CA SER A 85 11.93 -12.45 15.45
C SER A 85 13.45 -12.34 15.30
N ALA A 86 14.15 -13.43 15.60
CA ALA A 86 15.56 -13.59 15.26
C ALA A 86 15.80 -14.02 13.80
N TYR A 87 14.74 -14.38 13.08
CA TYR A 87 14.79 -15.01 11.76
C TYR A 87 14.22 -14.10 10.69
N THR A 88 14.85 -14.06 9.51
CA THR A 88 14.40 -13.24 8.37
C THR A 88 13.48 -13.98 7.40
N GLU A 89 13.55 -15.31 7.39
CA GLU A 89 12.82 -16.17 6.45
C GLU A 89 11.30 -16.09 6.60
N TYR A 90 10.79 -15.76 7.79
CA TYR A 90 9.34 -15.64 8.05
C TYR A 90 8.75 -14.27 7.66
N ALA A 91 9.57 -13.33 7.18
CA ALA A 91 9.08 -12.01 6.82
C ALA A 91 8.01 -12.06 5.72
N LEU A 92 8.13 -12.98 4.76
CA LEU A 92 7.13 -13.16 3.72
C LEU A 92 5.82 -13.75 4.26
N ASP A 93 5.90 -14.66 5.22
CA ASP A 93 4.71 -15.26 5.83
C ASP A 93 3.94 -14.24 6.69
N ALA A 94 4.63 -13.25 7.27
CA ALA A 94 4.02 -12.16 8.02
C ALA A 94 3.04 -11.32 7.18
N PHE A 95 3.25 -11.22 5.86
CA PHE A 95 2.31 -10.54 4.97
C PHE A 95 0.96 -11.25 4.88
N SER A 96 0.92 -12.57 5.07
CA SER A 96 -0.33 -13.36 4.98
C SER A 96 -1.36 -12.98 6.05
N VAL A 97 -0.92 -12.39 7.15
CA VAL A 97 -1.77 -11.93 8.28
C VAL A 97 -1.88 -10.41 8.33
N HIS A 98 -1.48 -9.71 7.26
CA HIS A 98 -1.48 -8.25 7.19
C HIS A 98 -0.74 -7.61 8.39
N ALA A 99 0.42 -8.19 8.76
CA ALA A 99 1.29 -7.58 9.76
C ALA A 99 1.75 -6.20 9.27
N VAL A 100 1.72 -5.22 10.18
CA VAL A 100 2.10 -3.83 9.87
C VAL A 100 3.58 -3.57 10.14
N GLY A 101 4.29 -4.51 10.77
CA GLY A 101 5.72 -4.39 11.04
C GLY A 101 6.40 -5.75 11.29
N TYR A 102 7.71 -5.76 11.07
CA TYR A 102 8.58 -6.90 11.32
C TYR A 102 9.90 -6.41 11.93
N LEU A 103 10.15 -6.76 13.17
CA LEU A 103 11.32 -6.33 13.93
C LEU A 103 12.29 -7.50 14.11
N LEU A 104 13.53 -7.33 13.67
CA LEU A 104 14.59 -8.29 13.94
C LEU A 104 15.18 -8.06 15.32
N LYS A 105 15.26 -9.13 16.13
CA LYS A 105 15.97 -9.13 17.41
C LYS A 105 17.47 -8.82 17.19
N PRO A 106 18.15 -8.03 18.03
CA PRO A 106 17.65 -7.43 19.26
C PRO A 106 16.72 -6.24 19.01
N ILE A 107 15.62 -6.20 19.77
CA ILE A 107 14.62 -5.15 19.67
C ILE A 107 15.03 -3.98 20.56
N THR A 108 15.10 -2.80 19.96
CA THR A 108 15.48 -1.57 20.68
C THR A 108 14.34 -0.56 20.62
N LYS A 109 14.31 0.37 21.58
CA LYS A 109 13.36 1.49 21.60
C LYS A 109 13.34 2.24 20.26
N ALA A 110 14.51 2.49 19.68
CA ALA A 110 14.62 3.20 18.39
C ALA A 110 13.93 2.45 17.24
N LYS A 111 14.13 1.11 17.15
CA LYS A 111 13.47 0.28 16.12
C LYS A 111 11.94 0.27 16.28
N ILE A 112 11.45 0.17 17.52
CA ILE A 112 10.01 0.21 17.77
C ILE A 112 9.46 1.58 17.36
N GLN A 113 10.10 2.67 17.77
CA GLN A 113 9.65 4.01 17.47
C GLN A 113 9.62 4.26 15.95
N GLU A 114 10.69 3.89 15.25
CA GLU A 114 10.76 4.00 13.79
C GLU A 114 9.61 3.23 13.09
N THR A 115 9.32 2.02 13.58
CA THR A 115 8.21 1.22 13.04
C THR A 115 6.86 1.87 13.31
N LEU A 116 6.63 2.40 14.52
CA LEU A 116 5.39 3.10 14.85
C LEU A 116 5.24 4.38 14.04
N ASP A 117 6.30 5.15 13.86
CA ASP A 117 6.31 6.37 13.03
C ASP A 117 5.96 6.03 11.56
N GLN A 118 6.49 4.93 11.04
CA GLN A 118 6.14 4.45 9.68
C GLN A 118 4.66 4.04 9.59
N ILE A 119 4.15 3.32 10.59
CA ILE A 119 2.73 2.95 10.68
C ILE A 119 1.86 4.20 10.74
N ASP A 120 2.22 5.15 11.59
CA ASP A 120 1.48 6.42 11.73
C ASP A 120 1.54 7.24 10.44
N MET A 121 2.67 7.27 9.75
CA MET A 121 2.76 7.90 8.43
C MET A 121 1.90 7.20 7.37
N MET A 122 1.73 5.88 7.47
CA MET A 122 0.83 5.12 6.57
C MET A 122 -0.65 5.38 6.89
N LEU A 123 -0.99 5.56 8.16
CA LEU A 123 -2.35 5.76 8.64
C LEU A 123 -2.79 7.24 8.57
N ASN A 124 -1.87 8.17 8.90
CA ASN A 124 -2.06 9.61 8.81
C ASN A 124 -1.65 10.20 7.46
N ARG A 125 -1.21 9.37 6.53
CA ARG A 125 -1.51 9.74 5.17
C ARG A 125 -3.03 9.86 5.17
N ASP A 126 -3.54 11.12 5.10
CA ASP A 126 -4.84 11.34 4.48
C ASP A 126 -4.88 10.35 3.33
N PRO A 127 -5.83 9.42 3.25
CA PRO A 127 -5.87 8.47 2.15
C PRO A 127 -5.67 9.37 0.96
N GLU A 128 -4.44 9.37 0.40
CA GLU A 128 -4.18 10.13 -0.83
C GLU A 128 -5.32 9.64 -1.68
N PRO A 129 -6.38 10.46 -1.89
CA PRO A 129 -7.70 9.97 -2.27
C PRO A 129 -7.37 8.97 -3.34
N GLU A 130 -7.61 7.67 -3.07
CA GLU A 130 -7.06 6.52 -3.82
C GLU A 130 -6.89 7.03 -5.21
N ARG A 131 -5.63 7.41 -5.59
CA ARG A 131 -5.48 8.20 -6.81
C ARG A 131 -5.97 7.24 -7.82
N GLN A 132 -7.23 7.43 -8.17
CA GLN A 132 -7.98 6.55 -9.02
C GLN A 132 -7.07 6.38 -10.22
N LYS A 133 -6.32 5.27 -10.22
CA LYS A 133 -5.29 5.04 -11.21
C LYS A 133 -5.94 4.52 -12.46
N LEU A 134 -5.52 5.06 -13.55
CA LEU A 134 -5.85 4.50 -14.86
C LEU A 134 -5.05 3.22 -15.03
N VAL A 135 -5.71 2.07 -15.03
CA VAL A 135 -5.07 0.77 -15.28
C VAL A 135 -5.03 0.56 -16.79
N VAL A 136 -3.84 0.28 -17.32
CA VAL A 136 -3.63 0.12 -18.75
C VAL A 136 -3.11 -1.28 -19.05
N GLN A 137 -3.90 -2.05 -19.78
CA GLN A 137 -3.51 -3.35 -20.31
C GLN A 137 -2.79 -3.16 -21.65
N THR A 138 -1.51 -3.56 -21.69
CA THR A 138 -0.68 -3.42 -22.92
C THR A 138 -0.44 -4.76 -23.63
N PHE A 139 -0.70 -5.90 -22.98
CA PHE A 139 -0.57 -7.22 -23.58
C PHE A 139 -1.87 -7.67 -24.25
N GLY A 140 -1.76 -8.16 -25.48
CA GLY A 140 -2.90 -8.54 -26.29
C GLY A 140 -3.55 -7.31 -26.93
N HIS A 141 -4.76 -6.97 -26.50
CA HIS A 141 -5.43 -5.74 -26.94
C HIS A 141 -5.14 -4.62 -25.95
N PHE A 142 -4.68 -3.48 -26.46
CA PHE A 142 -4.58 -2.27 -25.62
C PHE A 142 -5.97 -1.87 -25.11
N GLU A 143 -6.13 -1.81 -23.80
CA GLU A 143 -7.33 -1.30 -23.15
C GLU A 143 -6.97 -0.49 -21.90
N ALA A 144 -7.82 0.46 -21.55
CA ALA A 144 -7.64 1.26 -20.34
C ALA A 144 -8.90 1.19 -19.50
N PHE A 145 -8.71 0.98 -18.20
CA PHE A 145 -9.76 0.78 -17.22
C PHE A 145 -9.67 1.83 -16.13
N PHE A 146 -10.82 2.22 -15.63
CA PHE A 146 -10.96 3.05 -14.45
C PHE A 146 -12.02 2.43 -13.54
N ASN A 147 -11.62 2.08 -12.29
CA ASN A 147 -12.47 1.33 -11.36
C ASN A 147 -13.02 0.05 -12.02
N ASP A 148 -12.16 -0.75 -12.62
CA ASP A 148 -12.45 -2.01 -13.33
C ASP A 148 -13.44 -1.89 -14.51
N LYS A 149 -13.77 -0.66 -14.93
CA LYS A 149 -14.61 -0.41 -16.11
C LYS A 149 -13.77 0.12 -17.26
N PRO A 150 -13.96 -0.41 -18.48
CA PRO A 150 -13.24 0.11 -19.64
C PRO A 150 -13.62 1.58 -19.91
N LEU A 151 -12.65 2.38 -20.37
CA LEU A 151 -12.90 3.76 -20.71
C LEU A 151 -13.91 3.88 -21.89
N PRO A 152 -14.85 4.84 -21.82
CA PRO A 152 -15.84 5.06 -22.87
C PRO A 152 -15.21 5.81 -24.06
N TRP A 153 -14.58 5.09 -24.97
CA TRP A 153 -13.91 5.66 -26.14
C TRP A 153 -14.90 6.25 -27.15
N GLU A 154 -14.77 7.55 -27.45
CA GLU A 154 -15.55 8.19 -28.51
C GLU A 154 -14.86 8.03 -29.87
N ARG A 155 -13.54 7.88 -29.91
CA ARG A 155 -12.73 7.76 -31.11
C ARG A 155 -11.59 6.76 -30.93
N ALA A 156 -11.44 5.85 -31.87
CA ALA A 156 -10.35 4.87 -31.88
C ALA A 156 -8.97 5.56 -31.80
N LYS A 157 -8.77 6.66 -32.55
CA LYS A 157 -7.51 7.42 -32.52
C LYS A 157 -7.18 8.05 -31.15
N ALA A 158 -8.17 8.31 -30.30
CA ALA A 158 -7.90 8.76 -28.91
C ALA A 158 -7.35 7.61 -28.06
N LYS A 159 -7.81 6.37 -28.28
CA LYS A 159 -7.29 5.17 -27.66
C LYS A 159 -5.84 4.90 -28.12
N GLU A 160 -5.56 5.00 -29.42
CA GLU A 160 -4.21 4.88 -29.98
C GLU A 160 -3.26 5.95 -29.43
N LEU A 161 -3.74 7.20 -29.29
CA LEU A 161 -2.94 8.27 -28.67
C LEU A 161 -2.59 7.93 -27.21
N LEU A 162 -3.54 7.41 -26.43
CA LEU A 162 -3.25 6.99 -25.07
C LEU A 162 -2.18 5.88 -25.05
N ALA A 163 -2.32 4.87 -25.91
CA ALA A 163 -1.36 3.78 -26.01
C ALA A 163 0.06 4.30 -26.33
N PHE A 164 0.17 5.19 -27.30
CA PHE A 164 1.43 5.82 -27.66
C PHE A 164 2.04 6.61 -26.49
N LEU A 165 1.24 7.43 -25.79
CA LEU A 165 1.73 8.23 -24.66
C LEU A 165 2.14 7.37 -23.45
N VAL A 166 1.48 6.25 -23.22
CA VAL A 166 1.85 5.26 -22.19
C VAL A 166 3.19 4.62 -22.52
N ASP A 167 3.39 4.23 -23.79
CA ASP A 167 4.66 3.64 -24.28
C ASP A 167 5.84 4.62 -24.14
N GLN A 168 5.59 5.92 -24.25
CA GLN A 168 6.61 6.97 -24.02
C GLN A 168 7.07 7.08 -22.56
N ARG A 169 6.46 6.31 -21.63
CA ARG A 169 6.85 6.20 -20.21
C ARG A 169 7.03 7.54 -19.48
N GLY A 170 6.17 8.52 -19.80
CA GLY A 170 6.20 9.86 -19.22
C GLY A 170 7.02 10.88 -20.03
N ALA A 171 7.75 10.47 -21.07
CA ALA A 171 8.35 11.41 -21.99
C ALA A 171 7.27 12.18 -22.77
N SER A 172 7.53 13.44 -23.07
CA SER A 172 6.57 14.29 -23.80
C SER A 172 6.79 14.19 -25.30
N ALA A 173 5.71 14.00 -26.06
CA ALA A 173 5.73 13.98 -27.52
C ALA A 173 5.21 15.30 -28.12
N THR A 174 5.80 15.72 -29.22
CA THR A 174 5.33 16.87 -30.01
C THR A 174 4.13 16.49 -30.85
N ASN A 175 3.36 17.49 -31.30
CA ASN A 175 2.24 17.22 -32.20
C ASN A 175 2.69 16.58 -33.53
N ALA A 176 3.91 16.88 -34.03
CA ALA A 176 4.46 16.29 -35.24
C ALA A 176 4.78 14.79 -35.00
N GLU A 177 5.43 14.44 -33.91
CA GLU A 177 5.69 13.04 -33.51
C GLU A 177 4.40 12.25 -33.37
N ILE A 178 3.37 12.83 -32.74
CA ILE A 178 2.06 12.20 -32.59
C ILE A 178 1.39 12.00 -33.96
N ALA A 179 1.44 13.01 -34.86
CA ALA A 179 0.85 12.91 -36.19
C ALA A 179 1.53 11.79 -37.00
N LEU A 180 2.85 11.76 -37.00
CA LEU A 180 3.62 10.74 -37.71
C LEU A 180 3.30 9.34 -37.18
N THR A 181 3.20 9.16 -35.85
CA THR A 181 2.92 7.86 -35.26
C THR A 181 1.48 7.38 -35.51
N LEU A 182 0.48 8.28 -35.44
CA LEU A 182 -0.92 7.86 -35.55
C LEU A 182 -1.44 7.78 -37.03
N TRP A 183 -0.80 8.47 -37.92
CA TRP A 183 -1.26 8.53 -39.32
C TRP A 183 -0.16 8.30 -40.38
N GLU A 184 1.09 8.11 -39.95
CA GLU A 184 2.27 8.05 -40.84
C GLU A 184 2.37 9.29 -41.77
N ASP A 185 1.81 10.43 -41.32
CA ASP A 185 1.65 11.65 -42.11
C ASP A 185 1.79 12.89 -41.20
N ASP A 186 2.84 13.63 -41.37
CA ASP A 186 3.15 14.83 -40.56
C ASP A 186 2.22 16.01 -40.91
N SER A 187 1.55 15.99 -42.08
CA SER A 187 0.56 17.00 -42.44
C SER A 187 -0.68 17.01 -41.53
N LYS A 188 -0.92 15.91 -40.82
CA LYS A 188 -2.05 15.72 -39.88
C LYS A 188 -1.89 16.41 -38.51
N VAL A 189 -0.89 17.25 -38.32
CA VAL A 189 -0.66 17.99 -37.04
C VAL A 189 -1.92 18.72 -36.56
N ARG A 190 -2.75 19.28 -37.43
CA ARG A 190 -4.02 19.92 -37.06
C ARG A 190 -5.02 18.93 -36.48
N SER A 191 -5.05 17.70 -36.94
CA SER A 191 -5.93 16.64 -36.46
C SER A 191 -5.55 16.16 -35.05
N VAL A 192 -4.27 16.26 -34.70
CA VAL A 192 -3.75 15.89 -33.36
C VAL A 192 -4.49 16.66 -32.26
N GLN A 193 -4.75 17.96 -32.45
CA GLN A 193 -5.47 18.78 -31.45
C GLN A 193 -6.87 18.23 -31.16
N THR A 194 -7.56 17.78 -32.19
CA THR A 194 -8.90 17.18 -32.06
C THR A 194 -8.85 15.87 -31.29
N ILE A 195 -7.82 15.05 -31.52
CA ILE A 195 -7.67 13.77 -30.83
C ILE A 195 -7.23 13.97 -29.37
N ILE A 196 -6.32 14.91 -29.10
CA ILE A 196 -5.96 15.29 -27.72
C ILE A 196 -7.22 15.78 -26.97
N SER A 197 -8.06 16.59 -27.59
CA SER A 197 -9.30 17.07 -26.97
C SER A 197 -10.29 15.95 -26.71
N SER A 198 -10.40 14.97 -27.64
CA SER A 198 -11.23 13.78 -27.46
C SER A 198 -10.71 12.91 -26.30
N LEU A 199 -9.40 12.65 -26.25
CA LEU A 199 -8.79 11.90 -25.15
C LEU A 199 -9.02 12.60 -23.80
N ARG A 200 -8.79 13.91 -23.73
CA ARG A 200 -9.04 14.69 -22.52
C ARG A 200 -10.49 14.63 -22.07
N LYS A 201 -11.45 14.67 -23.01
CA LYS A 201 -12.88 14.53 -22.69
C LYS A 201 -13.19 13.15 -22.12
N THR A 202 -12.63 12.09 -22.70
CA THR A 202 -12.80 10.72 -22.21
C THR A 202 -12.25 10.59 -20.78
N LEU A 203 -11.03 11.08 -20.54
CA LEU A 203 -10.41 11.04 -19.20
C LEU A 203 -11.17 11.90 -18.17
N ARG A 204 -11.64 13.09 -18.54
CA ARG A 204 -12.45 13.95 -17.64
C ARG A 204 -13.77 13.31 -17.22
N ARG A 205 -14.41 12.50 -18.06
CA ARG A 205 -15.66 11.79 -17.71
C ARG A 205 -15.50 10.84 -16.55
N VAL A 206 -14.30 10.33 -16.36
CA VAL A 206 -13.94 9.43 -15.25
C VAL A 206 -13.12 10.13 -14.16
N GLY A 207 -13.07 11.47 -14.16
CA GLY A 207 -12.35 12.24 -13.14
C GLY A 207 -10.82 12.31 -13.34
N MET A 208 -10.28 11.75 -14.44
CA MET A 208 -8.83 11.59 -14.70
C MET A 208 -8.29 12.66 -15.68
N GLY A 209 -8.90 13.84 -15.72
CA GLY A 209 -8.52 14.89 -16.69
C GLY A 209 -7.09 15.39 -16.56
N ASP A 210 -6.49 15.30 -15.37
CA ASP A 210 -5.15 15.79 -15.07
C ASP A 210 -4.03 14.78 -15.44
N VAL A 211 -4.40 13.55 -15.80
CA VAL A 211 -3.46 12.53 -16.28
C VAL A 211 -2.78 12.98 -17.58
N LEU A 212 -3.50 13.74 -18.41
CA LEU A 212 -2.97 14.26 -19.66
C LEU A 212 -2.33 15.64 -19.44
N VAL A 213 -1.01 15.66 -19.33
CA VAL A 213 -0.20 16.86 -19.14
C VAL A 213 0.14 17.49 -20.48
N ARG A 214 -0.05 18.81 -20.59
CA ARG A 214 0.26 19.55 -21.80
C ARG A 214 1.10 20.78 -21.50
N ALA A 215 2.26 20.90 -22.17
CA ALA A 215 3.13 22.05 -22.09
C ALA A 215 3.44 22.56 -23.51
N ARG A 216 2.94 23.77 -23.85
CA ARG A 216 3.08 24.36 -25.20
C ARG A 216 2.59 23.42 -26.30
N ASN A 217 3.52 22.88 -27.13
CA ASN A 217 3.24 21.99 -28.25
C ASN A 217 3.59 20.53 -27.96
N ARG A 218 3.73 20.14 -26.70
CA ARG A 218 4.08 18.80 -26.25
C ARG A 218 3.00 18.23 -25.35
N THR A 219 2.78 16.93 -25.44
CA THR A 219 1.79 16.20 -24.64
C THR A 219 2.48 14.98 -24.00
N SER A 220 2.18 14.73 -22.74
CA SER A 220 2.65 13.57 -22.00
C SER A 220 1.56 13.04 -21.08
N ILE A 221 1.82 11.90 -20.45
CA ILE A 221 0.99 11.34 -19.40
C ILE A 221 1.73 11.48 -18.06
N ASP A 222 0.99 11.84 -17.00
CA ASP A 222 1.49 11.75 -15.64
C ASP A 222 1.65 10.27 -15.26
N ARG A 223 2.91 9.82 -15.18
CA ARG A 223 3.28 8.44 -14.89
C ARG A 223 2.79 7.96 -13.52
N LYS A 224 2.56 8.85 -12.56
CA LYS A 224 2.09 8.50 -11.21
C LYS A 224 0.61 8.11 -11.19
N SER A 225 -0.13 8.51 -12.21
CA SER A 225 -1.57 8.30 -12.34
C SER A 225 -1.95 7.11 -13.24
N VAL A 226 -0.95 6.40 -13.83
CA VAL A 226 -1.14 5.26 -14.74
C VAL A 226 -0.36 4.05 -14.23
N VAL A 227 -0.98 2.86 -14.24
CA VAL A 227 -0.41 1.57 -13.80
C VAL A 227 -0.57 0.53 -14.89
#